data_0569d519ca8583b205f4b57b60bb96c5
#
_entry.id   0569d519ca8583b205f4b57b60bb96c5
#
_cell.length_a   1.000
_cell.length_b   1.000
_cell.length_c   1.000
_cell.angle_alpha   90.00
_cell.angle_beta   90.00
_cell.angle_gamma   90.00
#
_symmetry.space_group_name_H-M   'P 1'
#
loop_
_entity.id
_entity.type
_entity.pdbx_description
1 polymer ?
#
loop_
_entity_poly.entity_id
_entity_poly.type
_entity_poly.pdbx_seq_one_letter_code
_entity_poly.pdbx_strand_id
1 'polypeptide(L)'
;MSGDLNQQLEAMYEGRLLTEEQVVQICSRCKDLMLEEGNIETIYAPVTLCGDIHGQFYDLLELFGKGGRVPDTSYVFMGDYVDRGYHSVETLLLLLLLKARYPDRITLLRGNHESRQITQVCGLYDECCCRYGDNARLVSPSPMPMAAGGSVARARTRTSTLGASDRT
;
A
#
# COMPACT_ATOMS: atom_id res chain seq x y z
N MET A 1 -4.84 17.79 -8.87
CA MET A 1 -4.14 16.60 -8.36
C MET A 1 -4.86 15.90 -7.19
N SER A 2 -5.26 16.55 -6.09
CA SER A 2 -5.95 15.87 -4.97
C SER A 2 -7.35 15.36 -5.32
N GLY A 3 -8.12 16.07 -6.15
CA GLY A 3 -9.46 15.65 -6.58
C GLY A 3 -9.46 14.41 -7.47
N ASP A 4 -8.43 14.24 -8.26
CA ASP A 4 -8.24 13.10 -9.15
C ASP A 4 -7.95 11.80 -8.35
N LEU A 5 -7.08 11.84 -7.33
CA LEU A 5 -6.79 10.68 -6.49
C LEU A 5 -8.01 10.21 -5.68
N ASN A 6 -8.87 11.12 -5.22
CA ASN A 6 -10.09 10.72 -4.52
C ASN A 6 -11.06 10.00 -5.46
N GLN A 7 -11.22 10.49 -6.69
CA GLN A 7 -12.06 9.86 -7.69
C GLN A 7 -11.52 8.47 -8.08
N GLN A 8 -10.20 8.35 -8.21
CA GLN A 8 -9.55 7.06 -8.48
C GLN A 8 -9.72 6.07 -7.32
N LEU A 9 -9.62 6.54 -6.07
CA LEU A 9 -9.87 5.71 -4.89
C LEU A 9 -11.31 5.17 -4.87
N GLU A 10 -12.32 6.03 -5.08
CA GLU A 10 -13.71 5.57 -5.11
C GLU A 10 -13.93 4.58 -6.26
N ALA A 11 -13.34 4.81 -7.43
CA ALA A 11 -13.40 3.86 -8.53
C ALA A 11 -12.82 2.49 -8.15
N MET A 12 -11.67 2.47 -7.47
CA MET A 12 -11.06 1.23 -7.00
C MET A 12 -11.89 0.54 -5.92
N TYR A 13 -12.49 1.27 -4.99
CA TYR A 13 -13.41 0.69 -4.00
C TYR A 13 -14.65 0.05 -4.64
N GLU A 14 -15.07 0.54 -5.82
CA GLU A 14 -16.15 -0.05 -6.63
C GLU A 14 -15.68 -1.20 -7.55
N GLY A 15 -14.40 -1.58 -7.47
CA GLY A 15 -13.80 -2.63 -8.30
C GLY A 15 -13.50 -2.21 -9.74
N ARG A 16 -13.49 -0.90 -10.04
CA ARG A 16 -13.13 -0.38 -11.37
C ARG A 16 -11.62 -0.19 -11.47
N LEU A 17 -11.03 -0.78 -12.48
CA LEU A 17 -9.60 -0.64 -12.76
C LEU A 17 -9.26 0.77 -13.26
N LEU A 18 -8.04 1.18 -12.96
CA LEU A 18 -7.44 2.42 -13.45
C LEU A 18 -6.95 2.26 -14.90
N THR A 19 -6.88 3.37 -15.61
CA THR A 19 -6.23 3.39 -16.93
C THR A 19 -4.71 3.24 -16.76
N GLU A 20 -4.04 2.79 -17.82
CA GLU A 20 -2.59 2.65 -17.83
C GLU A 20 -1.86 3.94 -17.44
N GLU A 21 -2.30 5.08 -17.98
CA GLU A 21 -1.72 6.39 -17.67
C GLU A 21 -1.84 6.72 -16.17
N GLN A 22 -2.99 6.43 -15.57
CA GLN A 22 -3.22 6.63 -14.13
C GLN A 22 -2.30 5.74 -13.31
N VAL A 23 -2.15 4.47 -13.71
CA VAL A 23 -1.25 3.52 -13.04
C VAL A 23 0.21 4.01 -13.08
N VAL A 24 0.70 4.44 -14.24
CA VAL A 24 2.06 4.98 -14.38
C VAL A 24 2.27 6.19 -13.47
N GLN A 25 1.30 7.11 -13.43
CA GLN A 25 1.38 8.31 -12.57
C GLN A 25 1.43 7.95 -11.08
N ILE A 26 0.59 7.00 -10.65
CA ILE A 26 0.56 6.54 -9.25
C ILE A 26 1.86 5.83 -8.88
N CYS A 27 2.34 4.93 -9.73
CA CYS A 27 3.60 4.23 -9.52
C CYS A 27 4.78 5.20 -9.40
N SER A 28 4.85 6.22 -10.29
CA SER A 28 5.89 7.25 -10.22
C SER A 28 5.80 8.04 -8.92
N ARG A 29 4.60 8.48 -8.53
CA ARG A 29 4.40 9.25 -7.29
C ARG A 29 4.75 8.43 -6.05
N CYS A 30 4.31 7.17 -5.98
CA CYS A 30 4.66 6.30 -4.86
C CYS A 30 6.15 6.01 -4.81
N LYS A 31 6.79 5.86 -5.97
CA LYS A 31 8.24 5.73 -6.05
C LYS A 31 8.95 6.91 -5.40
N ASP A 32 8.56 8.13 -5.73
CA ASP A 32 9.20 9.33 -5.18
C ASP A 32 8.99 9.40 -3.66
N LEU A 33 7.77 9.15 -3.18
CA LEU A 33 7.46 9.10 -1.74
C LEU A 33 8.28 8.04 -0.99
N MET A 34 8.35 6.83 -1.52
CA MET A 34 9.05 5.71 -0.86
C MET A 34 10.57 5.85 -0.91
N LEU A 35 11.13 6.60 -1.88
CA LEU A 35 12.56 6.92 -1.92
C LEU A 35 12.97 7.93 -0.84
N GLU A 36 12.03 8.75 -0.37
CA GLU A 36 12.24 9.69 0.73
C GLU A 36 12.13 9.00 2.11
N GLU A 37 11.49 7.84 2.16
CA GLU A 37 11.33 7.05 3.39
C GLU A 37 12.64 6.32 3.76
N GLY A 38 12.88 6.21 5.06
CA GLY A 38 14.03 5.47 5.57
C GLY A 38 13.82 3.95 5.58
N ASN A 39 14.92 3.20 5.75
CA ASN A 39 14.82 1.73 5.93
C ASN A 39 14.12 1.35 7.25
N ILE A 40 14.04 2.26 8.19
CA ILE A 40 13.35 2.09 9.48
C ILE A 40 12.31 3.19 9.60
N GLU A 41 11.04 2.80 9.54
CA GLU A 41 9.93 3.72 9.75
C GLU A 41 9.45 3.72 11.21
N THR A 42 9.26 4.91 11.76
CA THR A 42 8.74 5.08 13.12
C THR A 42 7.21 5.24 13.07
N ILE A 43 6.52 4.26 13.61
CA ILE A 43 5.06 4.22 13.62
C ILE A 43 4.54 4.66 14.98
N TYR A 44 3.50 5.49 14.97
CA TYR A 44 2.84 5.99 16.17
C TYR A 44 1.46 5.36 16.33
N ALA A 45 1.20 4.85 17.53
CA ALA A 45 -0.14 4.35 17.89
C ALA A 45 -1.17 5.51 17.95
N PRO A 46 -2.46 5.26 17.66
CA PRO A 46 -3.02 3.96 17.28
C PRO A 46 -2.79 3.60 15.81
N VAL A 47 -2.50 2.35 15.52
CA VAL A 47 -2.28 1.84 14.17
C VAL A 47 -2.74 0.40 14.07
N THR A 48 -3.30 0.01 12.92
CA THR A 48 -3.67 -1.37 12.60
C THR A 48 -2.54 -2.04 11.82
N LEU A 49 -2.08 -3.19 12.29
CA LEU A 49 -1.07 -4.00 11.61
C LEU A 49 -1.75 -5.06 10.75
N CYS A 50 -1.38 -5.13 9.48
CA CYS A 50 -1.90 -6.09 8.51
C CYS A 50 -0.75 -6.97 8.00
N GLY A 51 -0.98 -8.29 7.97
CA GLY A 51 -0.07 -9.25 7.36
C GLY A 51 -0.28 -9.37 5.85
N ASP A 52 0.02 -10.58 5.34
CA ASP A 52 -0.06 -10.95 3.94
C ASP A 52 -1.48 -10.76 3.38
N ILE A 53 -1.57 -10.25 2.16
CA ILE A 53 -2.84 -10.07 1.44
C ILE A 53 -2.94 -10.98 0.21
N HIS A 54 -1.83 -11.18 -0.49
CA HIS A 54 -1.72 -12.12 -1.61
C HIS A 54 -2.85 -12.01 -2.64
N GLY A 55 -3.17 -10.80 -3.11
CA GLY A 55 -4.19 -10.60 -4.14
C GLY A 55 -5.63 -10.86 -3.69
N GLN A 56 -5.90 -10.97 -2.39
CA GLN A 56 -7.24 -11.12 -1.81
C GLN A 56 -7.94 -9.76 -1.69
N PHE A 57 -8.24 -9.14 -2.82
CA PHE A 57 -8.76 -7.77 -2.92
C PHE A 57 -10.06 -7.55 -2.13
N TYR A 58 -10.98 -8.48 -2.20
CA TYR A 58 -12.28 -8.33 -1.53
C TYR A 58 -12.14 -8.46 0.00
N ASP A 59 -11.21 -9.27 0.49
CA ASP A 59 -10.89 -9.36 1.92
C ASP A 59 -10.22 -8.07 2.41
N LEU A 60 -9.39 -7.45 1.57
CA LEU A 60 -8.82 -6.13 1.86
C LEU A 60 -9.91 -5.04 1.96
N LEU A 61 -10.92 -5.06 1.07
CA LEU A 61 -12.06 -4.15 1.17
C LEU A 61 -12.88 -4.39 2.45
N GLU A 62 -13.09 -5.64 2.83
CA GLU A 62 -13.77 -5.99 4.07
C GLU A 62 -12.97 -5.56 5.30
N LEU A 63 -11.65 -5.70 5.27
CA LEU A 63 -10.74 -5.21 6.31
C LEU A 63 -10.92 -3.71 6.53
N PHE A 64 -10.93 -2.89 5.46
CA PHE A 64 -11.20 -1.46 5.57
C PHE A 64 -12.62 -1.16 6.04
N GLY A 65 -13.58 -1.99 5.67
CA GLY A 65 -14.98 -1.87 6.14
C GLY A 65 -15.11 -2.08 7.65
N LYS A 66 -14.37 -3.03 8.22
CA LYS A 66 -14.38 -3.37 9.65
C LYS A 66 -13.40 -2.54 10.48
N GLY A 67 -12.20 -2.31 9.96
CA GLY A 67 -11.13 -1.61 10.66
C GLY A 67 -11.20 -0.08 10.57
N GLY A 68 -12.07 0.45 9.70
CA GLY A 68 -12.16 1.87 9.37
C GLY A 68 -11.33 2.24 8.15
N ARG A 69 -11.84 3.19 7.37
CA ARG A 69 -11.12 3.66 6.17
C ARG A 69 -9.98 4.63 6.52
N VAL A 70 -8.98 4.69 5.66
CA VAL A 70 -8.01 5.78 5.65
C VAL A 70 -8.73 7.05 5.16
N PRO A 71 -8.55 8.24 5.80
CA PRO A 71 -7.51 8.59 6.75
C PRO A 71 -7.85 8.43 8.23
N ASP A 72 -9.08 7.98 8.58
CA ASP A 72 -9.51 7.91 9.97
C ASP A 72 -8.72 6.87 10.76
N THR A 73 -8.39 5.75 10.12
CA THR A 73 -7.54 4.69 10.66
C THR A 73 -6.19 4.66 9.94
N SER A 74 -5.12 4.52 10.71
CA SER A 74 -3.76 4.33 10.18
C SER A 74 -3.43 2.84 10.08
N TYR A 75 -2.73 2.46 9.01
CA TYR A 75 -2.39 1.07 8.70
C TYR A 75 -0.90 0.88 8.44
N VAL A 76 -0.39 -0.26 8.87
CA VAL A 76 0.91 -0.78 8.45
C VAL A 76 0.69 -2.14 7.81
N PHE A 77 1.08 -2.29 6.56
CA PHE A 77 1.07 -3.54 5.83
C PHE A 77 2.49 -4.12 5.80
N MET A 78 2.61 -5.39 6.18
CA MET A 78 3.90 -6.05 6.39
C MET A 78 4.57 -6.55 5.10
N GLY A 79 3.90 -6.43 3.97
CA GLY A 79 4.33 -6.95 2.67
C GLY A 79 3.45 -8.08 2.17
N ASP A 80 3.91 -8.74 1.12
CA ASP A 80 3.24 -9.87 0.46
C ASP A 80 1.80 -9.52 0.02
N TYR A 81 1.68 -8.40 -0.73
CA TYR A 81 0.41 -7.89 -1.25
C TYR A 81 -0.09 -8.68 -2.44
N VAL A 82 0.84 -9.27 -3.18
CA VAL A 82 0.65 -9.80 -4.53
C VAL A 82 0.89 -11.30 -4.60
N ASP A 83 0.60 -11.88 -5.77
CA ASP A 83 0.76 -13.29 -6.08
C ASP A 83 -0.25 -14.20 -5.35
N ARG A 84 -0.39 -15.43 -5.81
CA ARG A 84 -1.28 -16.49 -5.29
C ARG A 84 -2.79 -16.23 -5.46
N GLY A 85 -3.27 -15.04 -5.17
CA GLY A 85 -4.67 -14.64 -5.37
C GLY A 85 -4.93 -14.18 -6.80
N TYR A 86 -6.20 -13.87 -7.10
CA TYR A 86 -6.67 -13.54 -8.46
C TYR A 86 -6.74 -12.05 -8.75
N HIS A 87 -6.46 -11.18 -7.77
CA HIS A 87 -6.63 -9.73 -7.84
C HIS A 87 -5.40 -8.98 -7.31
N SER A 88 -4.21 -9.43 -7.72
CA SER A 88 -2.96 -8.82 -7.26
C SER A 88 -2.80 -7.39 -7.75
N VAL A 89 -3.24 -7.12 -8.98
CA VAL A 89 -3.20 -5.78 -9.58
C VAL A 89 -4.11 -4.82 -8.82
N GLU A 90 -5.36 -5.21 -8.57
CA GLU A 90 -6.33 -4.39 -7.84
C GLU A 90 -5.86 -4.12 -6.41
N THR A 91 -5.36 -5.15 -5.73
CA THR A 91 -4.83 -5.04 -4.36
C THR A 91 -3.69 -4.04 -4.28
N LEU A 92 -2.70 -4.22 -5.15
CA LEU A 92 -1.53 -3.35 -5.20
C LEU A 92 -1.89 -1.91 -5.53
N LEU A 93 -2.73 -1.68 -6.56
CA LEU A 93 -3.13 -0.35 -6.99
C LEU A 93 -3.93 0.39 -5.91
N LEU A 94 -4.82 -0.30 -5.18
CA LEU A 94 -5.54 0.31 -4.07
C LEU A 94 -4.58 0.76 -2.96
N LEU A 95 -3.62 -0.08 -2.56
CA LEU A 95 -2.63 0.26 -1.55
C LEU A 95 -1.72 1.42 -1.99
N LEU A 96 -1.27 1.42 -3.25
CA LEU A 96 -0.47 2.51 -3.80
C LEU A 96 -1.27 3.82 -3.88
N LEU A 97 -2.54 3.79 -4.27
CA LEU A 97 -3.41 4.96 -4.25
C LEU A 97 -3.57 5.55 -2.84
N LEU A 98 -3.81 4.68 -1.85
CA LEU A 98 -3.90 5.10 -0.46
C LEU A 98 -2.58 5.72 0.01
N LYS A 99 -1.43 5.12 -0.35
CA LYS A 99 -0.10 5.67 -0.05
C LYS A 99 0.12 7.03 -0.72
N ALA A 100 -0.21 7.16 -1.99
CA ALA A 100 -0.08 8.41 -2.74
C ALA A 100 -0.95 9.54 -2.19
N ARG A 101 -2.12 9.20 -1.64
CA ARG A 101 -3.10 10.15 -1.14
C ARG A 101 -2.89 10.50 0.33
N TYR A 102 -2.51 9.53 1.14
CA TYR A 102 -2.39 9.64 2.60
C TYR A 102 -1.05 9.03 3.09
N PRO A 103 0.10 9.59 2.68
CA PRO A 103 1.41 9.01 2.96
C PRO A 103 1.68 8.82 4.45
N ASP A 104 1.16 9.71 5.31
CA ASP A 104 1.34 9.65 6.76
C ASP A 104 0.40 8.66 7.48
N ARG A 105 -0.55 8.08 6.76
CA ARG A 105 -1.57 7.19 7.32
C ARG A 105 -1.38 5.75 6.93
N ILE A 106 -0.61 5.50 5.89
CA ILE A 106 -0.37 4.15 5.39
C ILE A 106 1.12 3.90 5.22
N THR A 107 1.61 2.86 5.85
CA THR A 107 2.99 2.39 5.71
C THR A 107 2.98 1.04 5.01
N LEU A 108 3.73 0.97 3.91
CA LEU A 108 3.86 -0.25 3.10
C LEU A 108 5.29 -0.78 3.26
N LEU A 109 5.43 -1.92 3.92
CA LEU A 109 6.72 -2.63 4.02
C LEU A 109 6.87 -3.59 2.84
N ARG A 110 8.08 -3.99 2.55
CA ARG A 110 8.40 -4.91 1.47
C ARG A 110 8.44 -6.33 1.98
N GLY A 111 7.57 -7.19 1.46
CA GLY A 111 7.64 -8.64 1.64
C GLY A 111 8.57 -9.30 0.61
N ASN A 112 8.65 -10.62 0.68
CA ASN A 112 9.46 -11.39 -0.27
C ASN A 112 8.80 -11.51 -1.65
N HIS A 113 7.47 -11.40 -1.74
CA HIS A 113 6.73 -11.41 -3.00
C HIS A 113 6.86 -10.10 -3.79
N GLU A 114 7.21 -8.98 -3.16
CA GLU A 114 7.46 -7.70 -3.85
C GLU A 114 8.86 -7.68 -4.50
N SER A 115 9.22 -8.76 -5.18
CA SER A 115 10.48 -8.91 -5.90
C SER A 115 10.25 -9.35 -7.35
N ARG A 116 11.08 -8.82 -8.27
CA ARG A 116 10.94 -9.11 -9.70
C ARG A 116 10.99 -10.60 -10.02
N GLN A 117 11.82 -11.34 -9.31
CA GLN A 117 12.01 -12.78 -9.57
C GLN A 117 10.77 -13.58 -9.17
N ILE A 118 10.16 -13.24 -8.04
CA ILE A 118 9.00 -13.96 -7.52
C ILE A 118 7.74 -13.59 -8.28
N THR A 119 7.50 -12.31 -8.55
CA THR A 119 6.31 -11.86 -9.29
C THR A 119 6.23 -12.40 -10.73
N GLN A 120 7.37 -12.72 -11.36
CA GLN A 120 7.41 -13.34 -12.69
C GLN A 120 6.98 -14.81 -12.69
N VAL A 121 7.02 -15.48 -11.55
CA VAL A 121 6.70 -16.92 -11.43
C VAL A 121 5.36 -17.13 -10.72
N CYS A 122 4.97 -16.22 -9.85
CA CYS A 122 3.87 -16.43 -8.91
C CYS A 122 2.55 -15.72 -9.27
N GLY A 123 2.48 -14.93 -10.36
CA GLY A 123 1.22 -14.50 -10.94
C GLY A 123 1.04 -13.02 -11.23
N LEU A 124 1.59 -12.08 -10.45
CA LEU A 124 1.38 -10.65 -10.69
C LEU A 124 1.82 -10.22 -12.10
N TYR A 125 2.95 -10.72 -12.59
CA TYR A 125 3.43 -10.35 -13.92
C TYR A 125 2.45 -10.78 -15.01
N ASP A 126 1.96 -12.01 -14.94
CA ASP A 126 0.98 -12.54 -15.90
C ASP A 126 -0.34 -11.79 -15.82
N GLU A 127 -0.78 -11.44 -14.61
CA GLU A 127 -1.98 -10.63 -14.39
C GLU A 127 -1.83 -9.23 -15.00
N CYS A 128 -0.67 -8.58 -14.83
CA CYS A 128 -0.36 -7.31 -15.49
C CYS A 128 -0.37 -7.43 -17.02
N CYS A 129 0.22 -8.49 -17.58
CA CYS A 129 0.20 -8.74 -19.02
C CYS A 129 -1.22 -8.92 -19.56
N CYS A 130 -2.07 -9.65 -18.85
CA CYS A 130 -3.47 -9.83 -19.21
C CYS A 130 -4.27 -8.54 -19.18
N ARG A 131 -3.96 -7.62 -18.24
CA ARG A 131 -4.71 -6.37 -18.04
C ARG A 131 -4.23 -5.22 -18.92
N TYR A 132 -2.91 -5.10 -19.10
CA TYR A 132 -2.25 -3.95 -19.73
C TYR A 132 -1.39 -4.31 -20.96
N GLY A 133 -1.41 -5.58 -21.39
CA GLY A 133 -0.70 -6.04 -22.59
C GLY A 133 0.81 -5.83 -22.52
N ASP A 134 1.41 -5.39 -23.63
CA ASP A 134 2.86 -5.19 -23.75
C ASP A 134 3.42 -4.13 -22.80
N ASN A 135 2.55 -3.27 -22.26
CA ASN A 135 2.90 -2.23 -21.30
C ASN A 135 2.94 -2.74 -19.84
N ALA A 136 2.70 -4.02 -19.62
CA ALA A 136 2.82 -4.66 -18.30
C ALA A 136 4.15 -4.39 -17.59
N ARG A 137 5.22 -4.10 -18.34
CA ARG A 137 6.52 -3.70 -17.77
C ARG A 137 6.50 -2.38 -17.00
N LEU A 138 5.53 -1.52 -17.27
CA LEU A 138 5.36 -0.23 -16.58
C LEU A 138 4.65 -0.42 -15.24
N VAL A 139 3.81 -1.44 -15.14
CA VAL A 139 3.04 -1.82 -13.96
C VAL A 139 3.74 -2.92 -13.16
N SER A 140 4.45 -3.82 -13.86
CA SER A 140 5.31 -4.81 -13.23
C SER A 140 6.42 -4.09 -12.47
N PRO A 141 6.66 -4.43 -11.21
CA PRO A 141 7.68 -3.79 -10.39
C PRO A 141 9.07 -4.01 -10.98
N SER A 142 9.45 -3.16 -11.92
CA SER A 142 10.83 -2.78 -12.13
C SER A 142 11.22 -2.03 -10.87
N PRO A 143 12.21 -2.50 -10.11
CA PRO A 143 12.12 -2.72 -8.68
C PRO A 143 11.25 -1.64 -8.05
N MET A 144 10.06 -2.03 -7.53
CA MET A 144 9.33 -1.10 -6.69
C MET A 144 10.35 -0.51 -5.73
N PRO A 145 10.47 0.79 -5.63
CA PRO A 145 11.33 1.45 -4.68
C PRO A 145 10.66 1.41 -3.30
N MET A 146 10.32 0.21 -2.88
CA MET A 146 10.16 -0.08 -1.49
C MET A 146 11.57 -0.09 -0.91
N ALA A 147 11.75 0.53 0.23
CA ALA A 147 13.05 0.74 0.85
C ALA A 147 14.00 -0.45 0.63
N ALA A 148 15.15 -0.18 0.04
CA ALA A 148 16.11 -1.21 -0.38
C ALA A 148 16.55 -2.03 0.82
N GLY A 149 16.13 -3.30 0.87
CA GLY A 149 16.48 -4.24 1.94
C GLY A 149 15.56 -4.11 3.16
N GLY A 150 14.65 -5.05 3.33
CA GLY A 150 13.84 -5.30 4.53
C GLY A 150 13.49 -4.11 5.39
N SER A 151 12.44 -3.36 4.99
CA SER A 151 11.93 -2.26 5.82
C SER A 151 11.48 -2.78 7.17
N VAL A 152 11.91 -2.14 8.25
CA VAL A 152 11.54 -2.49 9.62
C VAL A 152 10.67 -1.38 10.20
N ALA A 153 9.47 -1.73 10.65
CA ALA A 153 8.62 -0.80 11.38
C ALA A 153 9.00 -0.80 12.88
N ARG A 154 9.25 0.38 13.43
CA ARG A 154 9.48 0.57 14.86
C ARG A 154 8.26 1.26 15.49
N ALA A 155 7.48 0.51 16.26
CA ALA A 155 6.35 1.09 16.99
C ALA A 155 6.82 1.94 18.17
N ARG A 156 6.28 3.17 18.27
CA ARG A 156 6.41 4.02 19.46
C ARG A 156 5.01 4.31 20.01
N THR A 157 4.79 4.02 21.28
CA THR A 157 3.62 4.46 22.04
C THR A 157 3.87 5.89 22.53
N ARG A 158 2.99 6.82 22.21
CA ARG A 158 2.95 8.11 22.92
C ARG A 158 2.33 7.84 24.28
N THR A 159 3.11 7.78 25.33
CA THR A 159 2.62 7.96 26.71
C THR A 159 2.30 9.43 26.88
N SER A 160 1.02 9.81 26.78
CA SER A 160 0.57 11.09 27.33
C SER A 160 0.57 10.95 28.85
N THR A 161 1.56 11.49 29.52
CA THR A 161 1.47 11.81 30.94
C THR A 161 0.40 12.87 31.09
N LEU A 162 -0.81 12.46 31.48
CA LEU A 162 -1.80 13.37 32.05
C LEU A 162 -1.18 13.90 33.35
N GLY A 163 -0.73 15.15 33.33
CA GLY A 163 -0.33 15.86 34.53
C GLY A 163 -1.50 15.91 35.49
N ALA A 164 -1.34 15.24 36.61
CA ALA A 164 -2.23 15.45 37.76
C ALA A 164 -2.08 16.91 38.15
N SER A 165 -3.12 17.72 37.88
CA SER A 165 -3.25 19.04 38.48
C SER A 165 -3.56 18.84 39.96
N ASP A 166 -2.60 19.15 40.81
CA ASP A 166 -2.83 19.38 42.22
C ASP A 166 -3.97 20.37 42.40
N ARG A 167 -5.01 19.90 43.06
CA ARG A 167 -6.01 20.78 43.69
C ARG A 167 -5.65 20.83 45.17
N THR A 168 -5.06 21.91 45.56
CA THR A 168 -5.18 22.48 46.91
C THR A 168 -6.31 23.43 46.96
#